data_e4c1ba5589fd478fc3b508a1848ebe2f
#
_entry.id   e4c1ba5589fd478fc3b508a1848ebe2f
#
_cell.length_a   1.000
_cell.length_b   1.000
_cell.length_c   1.000
_cell.angle_alpha   90.00
_cell.angle_beta   90.00
_cell.angle_gamma   90.00
#
_symmetry.space_group_name_H-M   'P 1'
#
loop_
_entity.id
_entity.type
_entity.pdbx_description
1 polymer ?
#
loop_
_entity_poly.entity_id
_entity_poly.type
_entity_poly.pdbx_seq_one_letter_code
_entity_poly.pdbx_strand_id
1 'polypeptide(L)'
;APGRRELGHGNLAKRALYPSVDLDSPYSIRLVSEILESNGSSSMASVCGGSLALRAAGVQSCKLVAGVAMGLVFEGDKHAVLTDIMGLEDHDGDMDFKVAGSKDGITALQMDIKLGGISHEVLKEALLQAKEAREHILNIMQEANNNIVINEDILPKLELFSVDPSKIVDIIGQAGKTIKEI
;
A
#
# COMPACT_ATOMS: atom_id res chain seq x y z
N ALA A 1 6.34 21.51 -0.64
CA ALA A 1 6.99 20.27 -0.21
C ALA A 1 6.09 19.60 0.83
N PRO A 2 5.95 18.26 0.85
CA PRO A 2 5.14 17.57 1.85
C PRO A 2 5.69 17.79 3.25
N GLY A 3 4.80 17.90 4.24
CA GLY A 3 5.16 18.04 5.64
C GLY A 3 5.61 16.71 6.27
N ARG A 4 6.01 16.74 7.54
CA ARG A 4 6.49 15.54 8.26
C ARG A 4 5.45 14.44 8.35
N ARG A 5 4.17 14.80 8.51
CA ARG A 5 3.05 13.86 8.61
C ARG A 5 2.83 13.14 7.28
N GLU A 6 2.82 13.87 6.18
CA GLU A 6 2.67 13.31 4.83
C GLU A 6 3.82 12.37 4.47
N LEU A 7 5.05 12.71 4.84
CA LEU A 7 6.22 11.84 4.67
C LEU A 7 6.10 10.55 5.47
N GLY A 8 5.61 10.62 6.72
CA GLY A 8 5.37 9.46 7.57
C GLY A 8 4.30 8.54 6.99
N HIS A 9 3.18 9.11 6.54
CA HIS A 9 2.08 8.37 5.89
C HIS A 9 2.54 7.71 4.60
N GLY A 10 3.29 8.42 3.76
CA GLY A 10 3.86 7.88 2.53
C GLY A 10 4.82 6.71 2.79
N ASN A 11 5.67 6.82 3.80
CA ASN A 11 6.57 5.74 4.21
C ASN A 11 5.82 4.50 4.70
N LEU A 12 4.75 4.68 5.49
CA LEU A 12 3.93 3.57 5.95
C LEU A 12 3.26 2.85 4.77
N ALA A 13 2.66 3.61 3.85
CA ALA A 13 2.05 3.05 2.64
C ALA A 13 3.09 2.32 1.76
N LYS A 14 4.27 2.90 1.57
CA LYS A 14 5.37 2.24 0.86
C LYS A 14 5.75 0.90 1.50
N ARG A 15 5.96 0.87 2.82
CA ARG A 15 6.29 -0.37 3.54
C ARG A 15 5.18 -1.42 3.44
N ALA A 16 3.93 -0.98 3.50
CA ALA A 16 2.78 -1.86 3.39
C ALA A 16 2.68 -2.55 2.03
N LEU A 17 2.94 -1.81 0.94
CA LEU A 17 2.78 -2.27 -0.43
C LEU A 17 4.03 -2.96 -0.99
N TYR A 18 5.22 -2.60 -0.53
CA TYR A 18 6.48 -3.09 -1.05
C TYR A 18 6.58 -4.64 -1.11
N PRO A 19 6.18 -5.39 -0.05
CA PRO A 19 6.25 -6.85 -0.08
C PRO A 19 5.25 -7.51 -1.04
N SER A 20 4.27 -6.75 -1.55
CA SER A 20 3.27 -7.26 -2.49
C SER A 20 3.68 -7.14 -3.96
N VAL A 21 4.73 -6.38 -4.25
CA VAL A 21 5.23 -6.12 -5.61
C VAL A 21 6.37 -7.07 -5.92
N ASP A 22 6.41 -7.56 -7.15
CA ASP A 22 7.54 -8.33 -7.64
C ASP A 22 8.79 -7.44 -7.74
N LEU A 23 9.83 -7.80 -7.00
CA LEU A 23 11.08 -7.05 -6.95
C LEU A 23 11.94 -7.23 -8.20
N ASP A 24 11.69 -8.28 -8.99
CA ASP A 24 12.37 -8.54 -10.25
C ASP A 24 11.72 -7.80 -11.43
N SER A 25 10.70 -6.96 -11.14
CA SER A 25 10.06 -6.12 -12.15
C SER A 25 11.08 -5.18 -12.80
N PRO A 26 11.12 -5.11 -14.14
CA PRO A 26 12.02 -4.20 -14.86
C PRO A 26 11.61 -2.72 -14.75
N TYR A 27 10.48 -2.44 -14.15
CA TYR A 27 9.91 -1.11 -14.05
C TYR A 27 10.15 -0.46 -12.70
N SER A 28 10.43 0.84 -12.73
CA SER A 28 10.37 1.69 -11.54
C SER A 28 8.94 2.13 -11.29
N ILE A 29 8.45 1.94 -10.07
CA ILE A 29 7.07 2.26 -9.69
C ILE A 29 7.07 3.51 -8.82
N ARG A 30 6.29 4.51 -9.23
CA ARG A 30 5.97 5.68 -8.42
C ARG A 30 4.47 5.71 -8.14
N LEU A 31 4.10 5.58 -6.88
CA LEU A 31 2.73 5.74 -6.42
C LEU A 31 2.54 7.16 -5.86
N VAL A 32 1.54 7.87 -6.36
CA VAL A 32 1.16 9.20 -5.89
C VAL A 32 -0.22 9.10 -5.27
N SER A 33 -0.36 9.56 -4.03
CA SER A 33 -1.63 9.63 -3.30
C SER A 33 -1.90 11.07 -2.89
N GLU A 34 -3.01 11.61 -3.35
CA GLU A 34 -3.49 12.96 -3.00
C GLU A 34 -4.77 12.83 -2.17
N ILE A 35 -4.72 13.31 -0.94
CA ILE A 35 -5.86 13.26 -0.02
C ILE A 35 -6.52 14.64 0.00
N LEU A 36 -7.71 14.70 -0.56
CA LEU A 36 -8.48 15.95 -0.66
C LEU A 36 -9.29 16.23 0.60
N GLU A 37 -9.82 15.17 1.24
CA GLU A 37 -10.61 15.26 2.47
C GLU A 37 -10.45 13.97 3.26
N SER A 38 -10.44 14.04 4.59
CA SER A 38 -10.30 12.89 5.46
C SER A 38 -10.89 13.15 6.84
N ASN A 39 -11.62 12.15 7.36
CA ASN A 39 -12.02 12.06 8.76
C ASN A 39 -11.70 10.67 9.32
N GLY A 40 -10.48 10.23 9.12
CA GLY A 40 -9.99 8.91 9.51
C GLY A 40 -8.56 8.71 9.04
N SER A 41 -8.15 7.47 8.78
CA SER A 41 -6.78 7.17 8.38
C SER A 41 -6.54 7.38 6.88
N SER A 42 -6.02 8.53 6.51
CA SER A 42 -5.58 8.81 5.13
C SER A 42 -4.46 7.86 4.65
N SER A 43 -3.57 7.42 5.55
CA SER A 43 -2.51 6.47 5.21
C SER A 43 -3.07 5.08 4.83
N MET A 44 -4.09 4.61 5.52
CA MET A 44 -4.72 3.32 5.20
C MET A 44 -5.57 3.40 3.94
N ALA A 45 -6.22 4.53 3.68
CA ALA A 45 -6.84 4.82 2.39
C ALA A 45 -5.81 4.80 1.24
N SER A 46 -4.62 5.39 1.45
CA SER A 46 -3.51 5.34 0.47
C SER A 46 -2.98 3.92 0.24
N VAL A 47 -2.98 3.05 1.27
CA VAL A 47 -2.63 1.63 1.11
C VAL A 47 -3.64 0.92 0.23
N CYS A 48 -4.93 1.03 0.54
CA CYS A 48 -5.99 0.35 -0.21
C CYS A 48 -6.08 0.86 -1.66
N GLY A 49 -6.13 2.19 -1.85
CA GLY A 49 -6.17 2.81 -3.16
C GLY A 49 -4.91 2.56 -3.97
N GLY A 50 -3.73 2.61 -3.34
CA GLY A 50 -2.45 2.30 -3.96
C GLY A 50 -2.36 0.84 -4.41
N SER A 51 -2.89 -0.09 -3.61
CA SER A 51 -2.95 -1.50 -3.98
C SER A 51 -3.80 -1.74 -5.25
N LEU A 52 -4.96 -1.08 -5.33
CA LEU A 52 -5.80 -1.14 -6.53
C LEU A 52 -5.17 -0.43 -7.73
N ALA A 53 -4.51 0.72 -7.50
CA ALA A 53 -3.81 1.46 -8.55
C ALA A 53 -2.67 0.66 -9.17
N LEU A 54 -1.90 -0.09 -8.39
CA LEU A 54 -0.87 -1.00 -8.88
C LEU A 54 -1.47 -2.05 -9.82
N ARG A 55 -2.62 -2.62 -9.47
CA ARG A 55 -3.35 -3.57 -10.32
C ARG A 55 -3.84 -2.91 -11.60
N ALA A 56 -4.43 -1.73 -11.51
CA ALA A 56 -4.93 -0.98 -12.67
C ALA A 56 -3.80 -0.54 -13.62
N ALA A 57 -2.60 -0.31 -13.08
CA ALA A 57 -1.40 -0.02 -13.86
C ALA A 57 -0.76 -1.27 -14.49
N GLY A 58 -1.38 -2.44 -14.38
CA GLY A 58 -0.86 -3.68 -14.98
C GLY A 58 0.35 -4.26 -14.27
N VAL A 59 0.65 -3.85 -13.03
CA VAL A 59 1.72 -4.46 -12.24
C VAL A 59 1.35 -5.91 -11.94
N GLN A 60 2.07 -6.82 -12.58
CA GLN A 60 1.83 -8.25 -12.41
C GLN A 60 2.27 -8.74 -11.03
N SER A 61 1.71 -9.87 -10.60
CA SER A 61 2.09 -10.57 -9.36
C SER A 61 1.90 -9.77 -8.08
N CYS A 62 1.28 -8.57 -8.11
CA CYS A 62 1.02 -7.85 -6.87
C CYS A 62 -0.21 -8.43 -6.14
N LYS A 63 -0.03 -8.72 -4.86
CA LYS A 63 -1.14 -9.15 -3.98
C LYS A 63 -1.93 -7.93 -3.51
N LEU A 64 -3.23 -8.07 -3.34
CA LEU A 64 -4.02 -7.02 -2.71
C LEU A 64 -3.60 -6.85 -1.25
N VAL A 65 -3.40 -5.60 -0.86
CA VAL A 65 -3.06 -5.18 0.50
C VAL A 65 -4.10 -4.19 0.99
N ALA A 66 -4.79 -4.53 2.07
CA ALA A 66 -5.69 -3.63 2.77
C ALA A 66 -5.04 -3.06 4.01
N GLY A 67 -5.48 -1.90 4.43
CA GLY A 67 -5.08 -1.27 5.67
C GLY A 67 -6.30 -0.79 6.46
N VAL A 68 -6.20 -0.84 7.78
CA VAL A 68 -7.22 -0.36 8.70
C VAL A 68 -6.56 0.35 9.88
N ALA A 69 -7.18 1.42 10.37
CA ALA A 69 -6.79 2.10 11.60
C ALA A 69 -7.68 1.61 12.74
N MET A 70 -7.04 1.12 13.78
CA MET A 70 -7.67 0.60 14.99
C MET A 70 -7.40 1.54 16.15
N GLY A 71 -8.30 1.56 17.12
CA GLY A 71 -8.16 2.30 18.36
C GLY A 71 -8.37 1.41 19.57
N LEU A 72 -7.92 1.89 20.71
CA LEU A 72 -8.15 1.28 22.01
C LEU A 72 -8.48 2.36 23.02
N VAL A 73 -9.52 2.10 23.81
CA VAL A 73 -9.95 2.98 24.89
C VAL A 73 -10.06 2.16 26.17
N PHE A 74 -9.54 2.70 27.26
CA PHE A 74 -9.65 2.14 28.60
C PHE A 74 -10.58 2.99 29.48
N GLU A 75 -11.37 2.33 30.30
CA GLU A 75 -12.14 2.93 31.37
C GLU A 75 -11.97 2.09 32.64
N GLY A 76 -11.05 2.49 33.51
CA GLY A 76 -10.62 1.68 34.64
C GLY A 76 -10.00 0.35 34.18
N ASP A 77 -10.60 -0.77 34.62
CA ASP A 77 -10.14 -2.13 34.24
C ASP A 77 -10.79 -2.66 32.94
N LYS A 78 -11.66 -1.87 32.30
CA LYS A 78 -12.33 -2.25 31.07
C LYS A 78 -11.64 -1.62 29.88
N HIS A 79 -11.68 -2.31 28.75
CA HIS A 79 -11.18 -1.76 27.49
C HIS A 79 -12.15 -2.07 26.34
N ALA A 80 -12.05 -1.29 25.29
CA ALA A 80 -12.73 -1.51 24.03
C ALA A 80 -11.77 -1.30 22.86
N VAL A 81 -11.74 -2.27 21.96
CA VAL A 81 -11.01 -2.17 20.68
C VAL A 81 -11.97 -1.59 19.64
N LEU A 82 -11.56 -0.50 19.01
CA LEU A 82 -12.31 0.19 17.97
C LEU A 82 -11.75 -0.14 16.60
N THR A 83 -12.65 -0.37 15.64
CA THR A 83 -12.29 -0.67 14.24
C THR A 83 -12.58 0.53 13.36
N ASP A 84 -11.64 0.88 12.47
CA ASP A 84 -11.76 1.98 11.50
C ASP A 84 -12.08 3.32 12.17
N ILE A 85 -11.15 3.76 13.01
CA ILE A 85 -11.34 4.94 13.87
C ILE A 85 -11.39 6.25 13.08
N MET A 86 -12.24 7.15 13.55
CA MET A 86 -12.33 8.53 13.10
C MET A 86 -11.25 9.41 13.75
N GLY A 87 -11.08 10.63 13.22
CA GLY A 87 -10.08 11.58 13.71
C GLY A 87 -10.21 11.92 15.19
N LEU A 88 -11.44 11.98 15.73
CA LEU A 88 -11.67 12.21 17.15
C LEU A 88 -11.20 11.03 18.01
N GLU A 89 -11.47 9.80 17.58
CA GLU A 89 -11.05 8.57 18.26
C GLU A 89 -9.54 8.37 18.21
N ASP A 90 -8.87 8.81 17.10
CA ASP A 90 -7.41 8.86 16.97
C ASP A 90 -6.79 9.85 17.98
N HIS A 91 -7.46 10.98 18.22
CA HIS A 91 -6.98 12.01 19.13
C HIS A 91 -7.19 11.66 20.60
N ASP A 92 -8.39 11.20 20.96
CA ASP A 92 -8.83 11.01 22.34
C ASP A 92 -8.63 9.57 22.85
N GLY A 93 -8.38 8.61 21.97
CA GLY A 93 -8.10 7.23 22.34
C GLY A 93 -6.77 7.04 23.07
N ASP A 94 -6.65 5.96 23.82
CA ASP A 94 -5.46 5.61 24.62
C ASP A 94 -4.35 4.96 23.80
N MET A 95 -4.70 4.34 22.68
CA MET A 95 -3.81 3.80 21.68
C MET A 95 -4.49 3.87 20.32
N ASP A 96 -3.73 4.20 19.30
CA ASP A 96 -4.07 3.96 17.91
C ASP A 96 -3.01 3.10 17.24
N PHE A 97 -3.44 2.25 16.31
CA PHE A 97 -2.53 1.49 15.48
C PHE A 97 -3.09 1.25 14.10
N LYS A 98 -2.19 1.29 13.14
CA LYS A 98 -2.50 1.10 11.73
C LYS A 98 -1.89 -0.21 11.28
N VAL A 99 -2.74 -1.10 10.76
CA VAL A 99 -2.34 -2.43 10.33
C VAL A 99 -2.64 -2.59 8.86
N ALA A 100 -1.64 -2.90 8.08
CA ALA A 100 -1.77 -3.23 6.67
C ALA A 100 -1.30 -4.66 6.40
N GLY A 101 -1.91 -5.31 5.41
CA GLY A 101 -1.51 -6.65 5.02
C GLY A 101 -2.37 -7.27 3.94
N SER A 102 -1.88 -8.35 3.38
CA SER A 102 -2.57 -9.22 2.43
C SER A 102 -3.37 -10.31 3.17
N LYS A 103 -3.94 -11.25 2.41
CA LYS A 103 -4.53 -12.47 2.98
C LYS A 103 -3.51 -13.34 3.70
N ASP A 104 -2.24 -13.27 3.32
CA ASP A 104 -1.18 -14.12 3.86
C ASP A 104 -0.61 -13.60 5.18
N GLY A 105 -0.78 -12.30 5.49
CA GLY A 105 -0.27 -11.73 6.72
C GLY A 105 -0.13 -10.21 6.70
N ILE A 106 0.42 -9.69 7.79
CA ILE A 106 0.69 -8.27 8.00
C ILE A 106 1.96 -7.88 7.25
N THR A 107 1.88 -6.78 6.49
CA THR A 107 3.02 -6.21 5.76
C THR A 107 3.58 -4.94 6.41
N ALA A 108 2.74 -4.22 7.15
CA ALA A 108 3.17 -3.06 7.92
C ALA A 108 2.27 -2.84 9.14
N LEU A 109 2.89 -2.34 10.20
CA LEU A 109 2.26 -1.97 11.45
C LEU A 109 2.87 -0.65 11.94
N GLN A 110 2.02 0.28 12.34
CA GLN A 110 2.40 1.47 13.10
C GLN A 110 1.50 1.56 14.33
N MET A 111 2.09 1.76 15.48
CA MET A 111 1.39 1.86 16.76
C MET A 111 1.82 3.12 17.48
N ASP A 112 0.85 3.83 18.04
CA ASP A 112 1.07 4.95 18.97
C ASP A 112 0.32 4.65 20.28
N ILE A 113 1.07 4.55 21.38
CA ILE A 113 0.54 4.22 22.70
C ILE A 113 0.72 5.45 23.58
N LYS A 114 -0.38 6.01 24.08
CA LYS A 114 -0.39 7.18 24.94
C LYS A 114 -0.35 6.80 26.43
N LEU A 115 -0.53 5.52 26.76
CA LEU A 115 -0.41 4.94 28.09
C LEU A 115 0.98 4.38 28.35
N GLY A 116 1.27 4.02 29.58
CA GLY A 116 2.53 3.41 29.99
C GLY A 116 2.80 1.99 29.44
N GLY A 117 1.87 1.44 28.68
CA GLY A 117 1.96 0.13 28.01
C GLY A 117 0.60 -0.54 27.96
N ILE A 118 0.52 -1.64 27.20
CA ILE A 118 -0.65 -2.52 27.08
C ILE A 118 -0.24 -3.97 27.31
N SER A 119 -1.19 -4.79 27.78
CA SER A 119 -0.92 -6.23 27.95
C SER A 119 -0.84 -6.96 26.62
N HIS A 120 -0.15 -8.09 26.59
CA HIS A 120 -0.08 -8.93 25.38
C HIS A 120 -1.45 -9.48 24.97
N GLU A 121 -2.34 -9.73 25.94
CA GLU A 121 -3.69 -10.22 25.70
C GLU A 121 -4.52 -9.18 24.93
N VAL A 122 -4.48 -7.92 25.37
CA VAL A 122 -5.17 -6.80 24.70
C VAL A 122 -4.60 -6.56 23.30
N LEU A 123 -3.28 -6.60 23.15
CA LEU A 123 -2.64 -6.47 21.84
C LEU A 123 -3.07 -7.61 20.89
N LYS A 124 -3.12 -8.84 21.41
CA LYS A 124 -3.57 -9.99 20.61
C LYS A 124 -5.02 -9.85 20.16
N GLU A 125 -5.91 -9.42 21.05
CA GLU A 125 -7.31 -9.15 20.75
C GLU A 125 -7.43 -8.09 19.64
N ALA A 126 -6.72 -6.97 19.78
CA ALA A 126 -6.71 -5.88 18.83
C ALA A 126 -6.20 -6.31 17.44
N LEU A 127 -5.16 -7.13 17.39
CA LEU A 127 -4.63 -7.67 16.13
C LEU A 127 -5.56 -8.67 15.45
N LEU A 128 -6.30 -9.48 16.23
CA LEU A 128 -7.31 -10.40 15.71
C LEU A 128 -8.49 -9.62 15.11
N GLN A 129 -8.98 -8.60 15.81
CA GLN A 129 -10.06 -7.74 15.31
C GLN A 129 -9.60 -6.98 14.04
N ALA A 130 -8.38 -6.48 14.02
CA ALA A 130 -7.78 -5.86 12.83
C ALA A 130 -7.66 -6.83 11.65
N LYS A 131 -7.44 -8.12 11.90
CA LYS A 131 -7.43 -9.15 10.86
C LYS A 131 -8.80 -9.28 10.21
N GLU A 132 -9.87 -9.40 11.01
CA GLU A 132 -11.25 -9.50 10.50
C GLU A 132 -11.61 -8.26 9.67
N ALA A 133 -11.27 -7.07 10.15
CA ALA A 133 -11.49 -5.82 9.43
C ALA A 133 -10.74 -5.79 8.07
N ARG A 134 -9.47 -6.19 8.06
CA ARG A 134 -8.69 -6.25 6.80
C ARG A 134 -9.25 -7.29 5.82
N GLU A 135 -9.69 -8.45 6.31
CA GLU A 135 -10.32 -9.48 5.47
C GLU A 135 -11.61 -8.96 4.83
N HIS A 136 -12.42 -8.21 5.57
CA HIS A 136 -13.61 -7.55 5.03
C HIS A 136 -13.25 -6.55 3.92
N ILE A 137 -12.28 -5.66 4.17
CA ILE A 137 -11.81 -4.68 3.19
C ILE A 137 -11.23 -5.38 1.95
N LEU A 138 -10.40 -6.42 2.15
CA LEU A 138 -9.81 -7.20 1.05
C LEU A 138 -10.88 -7.85 0.16
N ASN A 139 -12.00 -8.30 0.72
CA ASN A 139 -13.09 -8.87 -0.07
C ASN A 139 -13.74 -7.80 -0.97
N ILE A 140 -14.00 -6.59 -0.44
CA ILE A 140 -14.52 -5.47 -1.22
C ILE A 140 -13.51 -5.04 -2.30
N MET A 141 -12.23 -4.97 -1.94
CA MET A 141 -11.16 -4.66 -2.89
C MET A 141 -11.05 -5.72 -3.99
N GLN A 142 -11.28 -7.00 -3.67
CA GLN A 142 -11.26 -8.07 -4.67
C GLN A 142 -12.41 -7.92 -5.66
N GLU A 143 -13.59 -7.51 -5.22
CA GLU A 143 -14.72 -7.22 -6.11
C GLU A 143 -14.39 -6.05 -7.05
N ALA A 144 -13.82 -4.97 -6.50
CA ALA A 144 -13.35 -3.85 -7.31
C ALA A 144 -12.25 -4.27 -8.30
N ASN A 145 -11.29 -5.09 -7.86
CA ASN A 145 -10.21 -5.60 -8.70
C ASN A 145 -10.71 -6.43 -9.89
N ASN A 146 -11.78 -7.21 -9.69
CA ASN A 146 -12.36 -8.01 -10.77
C ASN A 146 -12.97 -7.17 -11.91
N ASN A 147 -13.26 -5.89 -11.62
CA ASN A 147 -13.80 -4.93 -12.60
C ASN A 147 -12.72 -4.01 -13.19
N ILE A 148 -11.46 -4.17 -12.81
CA ILE A 148 -10.35 -3.39 -13.38
C ILE A 148 -10.09 -3.84 -14.80
N VAL A 149 -10.17 -2.89 -15.73
CA VAL A 149 -9.78 -3.07 -17.14
C VAL A 149 -8.43 -2.38 -17.33
N ILE A 150 -7.42 -3.19 -17.67
CA ILE A 150 -6.08 -2.68 -17.94
C ILE A 150 -6.05 -2.16 -19.37
N ASN A 151 -5.63 -0.92 -19.56
CA ASN A 151 -5.40 -0.36 -20.90
C ASN A 151 -3.96 -0.71 -21.34
N GLU A 152 -3.82 -1.76 -22.12
CA GLU A 152 -2.53 -2.25 -22.60
C GLU A 152 -1.83 -1.29 -23.57
N ASP A 153 -2.56 -0.38 -24.21
CA ASP A 153 -1.99 0.56 -25.18
C ASP A 153 -1.11 1.62 -24.54
N ILE A 154 -1.36 1.95 -23.25
CA ILE A 154 -0.59 2.96 -22.52
C ILE A 154 0.47 2.37 -21.60
N LEU A 155 0.53 1.03 -21.47
CA LEU A 155 1.54 0.39 -20.64
C LEU A 155 2.92 0.47 -21.29
N PRO A 156 3.98 0.72 -20.51
CA PRO A 156 5.33 0.60 -21.03
C PRO A 156 5.59 -0.85 -21.47
N LYS A 157 6.12 -1.01 -22.66
CA LYS A 157 6.49 -2.31 -23.22
C LYS A 157 7.99 -2.47 -23.18
N LEU A 158 8.45 -3.62 -22.70
CA LEU A 158 9.86 -4.00 -22.71
C LEU A 158 10.00 -5.30 -23.49
N GLU A 159 10.75 -5.24 -24.58
CA GLU A 159 11.14 -6.41 -25.35
C GLU A 159 12.66 -6.61 -25.26
N LEU A 160 13.07 -7.81 -24.89
CA LEU A 160 14.47 -8.19 -24.83
C LEU A 160 14.76 -9.22 -25.92
N PHE A 161 15.66 -8.87 -26.82
CA PHE A 161 16.12 -9.78 -27.86
C PHE A 161 17.64 -9.71 -28.01
N SER A 162 18.24 -10.82 -28.44
CA SER A 162 19.66 -10.91 -28.70
C SER A 162 19.95 -10.64 -30.16
N VAL A 163 20.99 -9.87 -30.44
CA VAL A 163 21.47 -9.57 -31.78
C VAL A 163 22.91 -9.98 -31.93
N ASP A 164 23.31 -10.31 -33.16
CA ASP A 164 24.71 -10.55 -33.48
C ASP A 164 25.51 -9.26 -33.20
N PRO A 165 26.66 -9.35 -32.50
CA PRO A 165 27.48 -8.18 -32.19
C PRO A 165 27.87 -7.35 -33.41
N SER A 166 28.03 -7.98 -34.61
CA SER A 166 28.29 -7.28 -35.84
C SER A 166 27.17 -6.34 -36.30
N LYS A 167 25.93 -6.54 -35.85
CA LYS A 167 24.73 -5.75 -36.16
C LYS A 167 24.49 -4.59 -35.21
N ILE A 168 25.23 -4.51 -34.12
CA ILE A 168 25.03 -3.44 -33.11
C ILE A 168 25.26 -2.06 -33.75
N VAL A 169 26.27 -1.93 -34.65
CA VAL A 169 26.57 -0.68 -35.32
C VAL A 169 25.41 -0.23 -36.21
N ASP A 170 24.74 -1.17 -36.88
CA ASP A 170 23.59 -0.89 -37.74
C ASP A 170 22.38 -0.42 -36.94
N ILE A 171 22.15 -1.05 -35.78
CA ILE A 171 21.05 -0.71 -34.86
C ILE A 171 21.25 0.67 -34.24
N ILE A 172 22.49 0.99 -33.83
CA ILE A 172 22.82 2.31 -33.29
C ILE A 172 22.73 3.36 -34.40
N GLY A 173 23.23 3.01 -35.58
CA GLY A 173 23.31 3.91 -36.73
C GLY A 173 24.36 4.99 -36.57
N GLN A 174 24.63 5.73 -37.67
CA GLN A 174 25.61 6.79 -37.68
C GLN A 174 25.23 7.90 -36.67
N ALA A 175 26.13 8.16 -35.73
CA ALA A 175 25.93 9.13 -34.64
C ALA A 175 24.65 8.85 -33.81
N GLY A 176 24.20 7.60 -33.76
CA GLY A 176 23.00 7.21 -32.98
C GLY A 176 21.67 7.59 -33.66
N LYS A 177 21.66 7.82 -34.97
CA LYS A 177 20.47 8.26 -35.69
C LYS A 177 19.39 7.20 -35.68
N THR A 178 19.71 5.95 -36.01
CA THR A 178 18.74 4.87 -36.10
C THR A 178 18.11 4.57 -34.74
N ILE A 179 18.89 4.47 -33.67
CA ILE A 179 18.38 4.17 -32.31
C ILE A 179 17.50 5.29 -31.73
N LYS A 180 17.61 6.52 -32.26
CA LYS A 180 16.75 7.63 -31.86
C LYS A 180 15.44 7.70 -32.65
N GLU A 181 15.38 7.01 -33.77
CA GLU A 181 14.20 6.92 -34.62
C GLU A 181 13.31 5.72 -34.24
N ILE A 182 13.86 4.71 -33.53
CA ILE A 182 13.15 3.60 -32.93
C ILE A 182 12.49 4.06 -31.63
#